data_0159e31495d46526f6f0efe5324f9419
#
_entry.id   0159e31495d46526f6f0efe5324f9419
#
_cell.length_a   1.000
_cell.length_b   1.000
_cell.length_c   1.000
_cell.angle_alpha   90.00
_cell.angle_beta   90.00
_cell.angle_gamma   90.00
#
_symmetry.space_group_name_H-M   'P 1'
#
loop_
_entity.id
_entity.type
_entity.pdbx_description
1 polymer ?
#
loop_
_entity_poly.entity_id
_entity_poly.type
_entity_poly.pdbx_seq_one_letter_code
_entity_poly.pdbx_strand_id
1 'polypeptide(L)'
;MSRYINQLLLLLVLVGLLNSASVTAFTFDNKAADDLFHQLKTEQITDLLVIEQTLLKLENIIASNDIERQQLLLTEQCKTFSSSDSEQNNNFITTTNNIEQQSFFSPQIPILLNLCRSKAFRYLDQHSSAIKLNQAALEQALALNDKHIIAKAHNNIAKQALYQGQFSKAIDSFTQSFELNQQIGLQHAASLDLLNLAGIYRRSGDNEKALYYYNRIKGYLNKTRDLMLLANVENSLAYIKLDSGDYQQALGYFEKVYQVIEGINDPLYTARVAIDMSAPLIKLGRLAEAEKWLNQARPYMTPEMYSHYGYMHSYYLELRMLQGNYASAFEHFNAATANFQKYNMQKGLAISYQLASQLFAIQADYKSANYWHHQFLSIHKQLDQLRLDTYNSDMRLKFDSDNLEDKQAQLIEFQALKDIQLNAVKTQQKLQYTALAMTLIFLLILIILIIKLQKKSQQYRQIALKDPLTNIPNRLHAYEVMQKLLKQKVQFSILLIDVDHFKSVNDRFGHDIGDIALQLIAQTCQQNCREEDTVARIGGEEFLIIMPKTNIEQSMAFSERINHKMKLVSSPQLNDSLIFSVSIGIASATDESSISTILKKADIALYEAKNNGRDCYRHYQYLPDIIKEGH
;
A
#
# COMPACT_ATOMS: atom_id res chain seq x y z
N MET A 1 44.40 4.25 28.31
CA MET A 1 43.75 3.75 27.13
C MET A 1 44.57 2.73 26.34
N SER A 2 45.80 3.01 25.94
CA SER A 2 46.67 2.07 25.16
C SER A 2 46.87 0.69 25.81
N ARG A 3 46.94 0.59 27.16
CA ARG A 3 47.12 -0.69 27.87
C ARG A 3 45.92 -1.63 27.81
N TYR A 4 44.70 -1.11 27.69
CA TYR A 4 43.48 -1.92 27.66
C TYR A 4 43.21 -2.50 26.26
N ILE A 5 43.55 -1.77 25.19
CA ILE A 5 43.42 -2.23 23.81
C ILE A 5 44.40 -3.40 23.53
N ASN A 6 45.62 -3.35 24.09
CA ASN A 6 46.59 -4.45 23.95
C ASN A 6 46.18 -5.73 24.70
N GLN A 7 45.47 -5.63 25.81
CA GLN A 7 44.95 -6.81 26.53
C GLN A 7 43.78 -7.46 25.75
N LEU A 8 42.92 -6.66 25.11
CA LEU A 8 41.80 -7.18 24.28
C LEU A 8 42.33 -7.87 23.02
N LEU A 9 43.36 -7.30 22.39
CA LEU A 9 44.05 -7.87 21.23
C LEU A 9 44.71 -9.23 21.53
N LEU A 10 45.30 -9.36 22.71
CA LEU A 10 45.91 -10.64 23.14
C LEU A 10 44.86 -11.73 23.44
N LEU A 11 43.67 -11.35 23.94
CA LEU A 11 42.57 -12.28 24.18
C LEU A 11 41.95 -12.77 22.88
N LEU A 12 41.78 -11.90 21.88
CA LEU A 12 41.23 -12.25 20.57
C LEU A 12 42.15 -13.17 19.75
N VAL A 13 43.48 -13.03 19.88
CA VAL A 13 44.48 -13.90 19.24
C VAL A 13 44.53 -15.29 19.89
N LEU A 14 44.31 -15.40 21.20
CA LEU A 14 44.28 -16.67 21.93
C LEU A 14 43.00 -17.49 21.66
N VAL A 15 41.87 -16.84 21.37
CA VAL A 15 40.61 -17.51 21.05
C VAL A 15 40.59 -18.03 19.60
N GLY A 16 41.38 -17.46 18.68
CA GLY A 16 41.49 -17.89 17.28
C GLY A 16 42.18 -19.24 17.06
N LEU A 17 42.82 -19.83 18.10
CA LEU A 17 43.58 -21.09 18.02
C LEU A 17 42.86 -22.35 18.53
N LEU A 18 41.64 -22.20 19.02
CA LEU A 18 40.85 -23.33 19.56
C LEU A 18 39.41 -23.31 19.03
N ASN A 19 39.17 -23.61 17.78
CA ASN A 19 37.91 -24.29 17.45
C ASN A 19 37.69 -24.50 15.94
N SER A 20 38.03 -25.70 15.48
CA SER A 20 37.35 -26.39 14.43
C SER A 20 36.28 -27.32 15.05
N ALA A 21 35.28 -26.75 15.69
CA ALA A 21 34.10 -27.48 16.12
C ALA A 21 32.85 -26.66 15.74
N SER A 22 31.88 -27.33 15.15
CA SER A 22 30.59 -26.80 14.81
C SER A 22 29.99 -25.90 15.89
N VAL A 23 30.04 -24.59 15.69
CA VAL A 23 29.41 -23.61 16.59
C VAL A 23 27.91 -23.64 16.32
N THR A 24 27.17 -24.33 17.17
CA THR A 24 25.76 -24.03 17.40
C THR A 24 25.69 -22.60 17.91
N ALA A 25 25.00 -21.71 17.19
CA ALA A 25 24.80 -20.33 17.59
C ALA A 25 24.01 -20.31 18.91
N PHE A 26 24.70 -20.13 20.04
CA PHE A 26 24.10 -19.73 21.30
C PHE A 26 23.80 -18.24 21.18
N THR A 27 22.51 -17.89 20.99
CA THR A 27 22.05 -16.51 21.13
C THR A 27 22.12 -16.14 22.62
N PHE A 28 23.14 -15.39 23.00
CA PHE A 28 23.20 -14.79 24.33
C PHE A 28 22.12 -13.72 24.43
N ASP A 29 21.20 -13.88 25.36
CA ASP A 29 20.22 -12.83 25.67
C ASP A 29 20.94 -11.73 26.47
N ASN A 30 21.45 -10.72 25.77
CA ASN A 30 22.08 -9.54 26.37
C ASN A 30 21.30 -8.28 25.96
N LYS A 31 20.08 -8.20 26.46
CA LYS A 31 19.17 -7.08 26.20
C LYS A 31 19.81 -5.71 26.51
N ALA A 32 20.67 -5.64 27.54
CA ALA A 32 21.35 -4.38 27.90
C ALA A 32 22.32 -3.91 26.82
N ALA A 33 23.04 -4.83 26.16
CA ALA A 33 23.91 -4.49 25.04
C ALA A 33 23.07 -4.09 23.79
N ASP A 34 22.00 -4.82 23.50
CA ASP A 34 21.14 -4.54 22.36
C ASP A 34 20.45 -3.17 22.49
N ASP A 35 19.98 -2.81 23.67
CA ASP A 35 19.40 -1.50 23.96
C ASP A 35 20.42 -0.36 23.74
N LEU A 36 21.68 -0.55 24.15
CA LEU A 36 22.74 0.43 23.91
C LEU A 36 23.12 0.57 22.44
N PHE A 37 23.22 -0.54 21.69
CA PHE A 37 23.42 -0.49 20.23
C PHE A 37 22.25 0.18 19.53
N HIS A 38 21.03 -0.09 19.96
CA HIS A 38 19.85 0.58 19.42
C HIS A 38 19.91 2.10 19.64
N GLN A 39 20.26 2.55 20.85
CA GLN A 39 20.42 3.98 21.17
C GLN A 39 21.50 4.65 20.32
N LEU A 40 22.63 3.98 20.09
CA LEU A 40 23.70 4.48 19.21
C LEU A 40 23.28 4.55 17.74
N LYS A 41 22.50 3.57 17.27
CA LYS A 41 22.01 3.49 15.89
C LYS A 41 20.90 4.49 15.58
N THR A 42 20.02 4.74 16.56
CA THR A 42 18.86 5.64 16.42
C THR A 42 19.14 7.09 16.84
N GLU A 43 20.40 7.43 17.09
CA GLU A 43 20.84 8.77 17.51
C GLU A 43 20.23 9.28 18.83
N GLN A 44 19.86 8.37 19.73
CA GLN A 44 19.46 8.76 21.08
C GLN A 44 20.69 9.19 21.92
N ILE A 45 21.89 8.74 21.52
CA ILE A 45 23.18 9.14 22.08
C ILE A 45 23.98 9.76 20.93
N THR A 46 24.20 11.08 20.98
CA THR A 46 24.91 11.86 19.95
C THR A 46 26.17 12.56 20.48
N ASP A 47 26.22 12.80 21.77
CA ASP A 47 27.39 13.40 22.43
C ASP A 47 28.59 12.43 22.39
N LEU A 48 29.75 12.89 21.89
CA LEU A 48 30.92 12.06 21.67
C LEU A 48 31.45 11.46 22.97
N LEU A 49 31.44 12.21 24.09
CA LEU A 49 31.89 11.74 25.39
C LEU A 49 30.97 10.62 25.91
N VAL A 50 29.66 10.80 25.73
CA VAL A 50 28.66 9.78 26.11
C VAL A 50 28.79 8.55 25.21
N ILE A 51 29.10 8.73 23.91
CA ILE A 51 29.40 7.61 23.00
C ILE A 51 30.60 6.83 23.50
N GLU A 52 31.70 7.49 23.85
CA GLU A 52 32.92 6.83 24.38
C GLU A 52 32.62 6.04 25.66
N GLN A 53 31.92 6.63 26.62
CA GLN A 53 31.50 5.95 27.84
C GLN A 53 30.57 4.74 27.53
N THR A 54 29.70 4.88 26.56
CA THR A 54 28.78 3.81 26.13
C THR A 54 29.57 2.65 25.50
N LEU A 55 30.57 2.95 24.67
CA LEU A 55 31.42 1.93 24.06
C LEU A 55 32.23 1.17 25.12
N LEU A 56 32.80 1.87 26.09
CA LEU A 56 33.50 1.24 27.25
C LEU A 56 32.55 0.35 28.06
N LYS A 57 31.31 0.79 28.24
CA LYS A 57 30.28 -0.03 28.90
C LYS A 57 29.95 -1.28 28.12
N LEU A 58 29.77 -1.17 26.77
CA LEU A 58 29.55 -2.30 25.87
C LEU A 58 30.72 -3.30 25.94
N GLU A 59 31.97 -2.84 25.94
CA GLU A 59 33.16 -3.70 26.08
C GLU A 59 33.11 -4.55 27.34
N ASN A 60 32.61 -3.99 28.45
CA ASN A 60 32.54 -4.68 29.75
C ASN A 60 31.35 -5.68 29.84
N ILE A 61 30.25 -5.46 29.11
CA ILE A 61 29.04 -6.32 29.22
C ILE A 61 28.97 -7.37 28.14
N ILE A 62 29.69 -7.23 27.02
CA ILE A 62 29.71 -8.20 25.93
C ILE A 62 30.72 -9.32 26.26
N ALA A 63 30.22 -10.56 26.29
CA ALA A 63 31.06 -11.72 26.52
C ALA A 63 32.08 -11.92 25.38
N SER A 64 33.27 -12.43 25.69
CA SER A 64 34.35 -12.64 24.70
C SER A 64 33.97 -13.66 23.60
N ASN A 65 33.02 -14.53 23.85
CA ASN A 65 32.51 -15.52 22.91
C ASN A 65 31.23 -15.06 22.17
N ASP A 66 30.70 -13.86 22.42
CA ASP A 66 29.58 -13.23 21.71
C ASP A 66 30.12 -12.50 20.47
N ILE A 67 30.43 -13.29 19.43
CA ILE A 67 31.08 -12.81 18.21
C ILE A 67 30.23 -11.76 17.50
N GLU A 68 28.91 -11.92 17.48
CA GLU A 68 28.00 -10.98 16.82
C GLU A 68 28.11 -9.58 17.42
N ARG A 69 27.97 -9.45 18.75
CA ARG A 69 28.04 -8.16 19.42
C ARG A 69 29.46 -7.60 19.44
N GLN A 70 30.49 -8.45 19.47
CA GLN A 70 31.87 -8.02 19.28
C GLN A 70 32.10 -7.38 17.89
N GLN A 71 31.58 -7.98 16.84
CA GLN A 71 31.63 -7.41 15.48
C GLN A 71 30.88 -6.08 15.39
N LEU A 72 29.68 -5.97 15.98
CA LEU A 72 28.93 -4.71 16.04
C LEU A 72 29.70 -3.63 16.81
N LEU A 73 30.30 -3.97 17.95
CA LEU A 73 31.10 -3.05 18.73
C LEU A 73 32.24 -2.44 17.91
N LEU A 74 32.96 -3.25 17.13
CA LEU A 74 34.01 -2.77 16.24
C LEU A 74 33.50 -1.75 15.22
N THR A 75 32.28 -1.94 14.70
CA THR A 75 31.70 -0.96 13.76
C THR A 75 31.35 0.38 14.41
N GLU A 76 31.09 0.39 15.71
CA GLU A 76 30.76 1.61 16.46
C GLU A 76 32.01 2.31 17.01
N GLN A 77 33.07 1.58 17.30
CA GLN A 77 34.34 2.15 17.82
C GLN A 77 34.98 3.16 16.88
N CYS A 78 34.78 3.02 15.57
CA CYS A 78 35.32 3.99 14.62
C CYS A 78 34.69 5.40 14.71
N LYS A 79 33.63 5.58 15.48
CA LYS A 79 33.04 6.92 15.73
C LYS A 79 34.04 7.81 16.51
N THR A 80 34.84 7.20 17.37
CA THR A 80 35.80 7.89 18.25
C THR A 80 37.22 8.04 17.68
N PHE A 81 37.48 7.59 16.45
CA PHE A 81 38.80 7.70 15.83
C PHE A 81 39.23 9.16 15.62
N SER A 82 40.48 9.43 16.03
CA SER A 82 41.14 10.72 15.86
C SER A 82 42.24 10.66 14.78
N SER A 83 42.41 11.76 14.04
CA SER A 83 43.51 11.91 13.08
C SER A 83 44.89 12.02 13.76
N SER A 84 44.93 12.30 15.05
CA SER A 84 46.18 12.44 15.84
C SER A 84 46.71 11.12 16.38
N ASP A 85 45.95 10.02 16.29
CA ASP A 85 46.36 8.71 16.82
C ASP A 85 46.61 7.70 15.70
N SER A 86 47.81 7.75 15.11
CA SER A 86 48.24 6.85 14.05
C SER A 86 48.36 5.40 14.52
N GLU A 87 48.71 5.17 15.79
CA GLU A 87 48.82 3.83 16.36
C GLU A 87 47.43 3.16 16.47
N GLN A 88 46.44 3.88 16.98
CA GLN A 88 45.06 3.40 17.06
C GLN A 88 44.50 3.05 15.66
N ASN A 89 44.73 3.94 14.67
CA ASN A 89 44.27 3.71 13.32
C ASN A 89 44.91 2.48 12.68
N ASN A 90 46.21 2.27 12.82
CA ASN A 90 46.93 1.07 12.33
C ASN A 90 46.47 -0.21 13.03
N ASN A 91 46.30 -0.19 14.33
CA ASN A 91 45.84 -1.32 15.12
C ASN A 91 44.45 -1.75 14.71
N PHE A 92 43.55 -0.79 14.48
CA PHE A 92 42.20 -1.07 14.00
C PHE A 92 42.19 -1.73 12.60
N ILE A 93 42.99 -1.22 11.68
CA ILE A 93 43.13 -1.82 10.34
C ILE A 93 43.59 -3.27 10.44
N THR A 94 44.61 -3.54 11.28
CA THR A 94 45.15 -4.88 11.47
C THR A 94 44.12 -5.81 12.09
N THR A 95 43.42 -5.36 13.13
CA THR A 95 42.40 -6.14 13.83
C THR A 95 41.24 -6.51 12.88
N THR A 96 40.75 -5.53 12.11
CA THR A 96 39.64 -5.77 11.20
C THR A 96 39.99 -6.64 9.99
N ASN A 97 41.23 -6.60 9.49
CA ASN A 97 41.72 -7.49 8.46
C ASN A 97 41.77 -8.95 8.95
N ASN A 98 42.14 -9.18 10.21
CA ASN A 98 42.14 -10.53 10.79
C ASN A 98 40.74 -11.11 10.95
N ILE A 99 39.74 -10.25 11.18
CA ILE A 99 38.33 -10.65 11.32
C ILE A 99 37.71 -11.00 9.95
N GLU A 100 38.19 -10.44 8.84
CA GLU A 100 37.72 -10.79 7.50
C GLU A 100 37.86 -12.29 7.15
N GLN A 101 38.72 -13.00 7.85
CA GLN A 101 38.86 -14.47 7.69
C GLN A 101 37.79 -15.25 8.46
N GLN A 102 36.95 -14.59 9.24
CA GLN A 102 35.87 -15.19 10.02
C GLN A 102 34.52 -14.99 9.35
N SER A 103 33.54 -15.82 9.70
CA SER A 103 32.17 -15.65 9.25
C SER A 103 31.54 -14.41 9.89
N PHE A 104 30.88 -13.58 9.08
CA PHE A 104 30.11 -12.44 9.60
C PHE A 104 28.67 -12.84 9.87
N PHE A 105 28.13 -12.36 10.99
CA PHE A 105 26.72 -12.62 11.36
C PHE A 105 25.72 -11.85 10.50
N SER A 106 26.14 -10.71 9.96
CA SER A 106 25.28 -9.87 9.13
C SER A 106 26.04 -9.37 7.89
N PRO A 107 25.44 -9.32 6.71
CA PRO A 107 26.06 -8.78 5.49
C PRO A 107 26.39 -7.28 5.60
N GLN A 108 25.84 -6.57 6.58
CA GLN A 108 26.09 -5.16 6.85
C GLN A 108 27.44 -4.93 7.53
N ILE A 109 27.89 -5.85 8.40
CA ILE A 109 29.11 -5.69 9.21
C ILE A 109 30.37 -5.48 8.34
N PRO A 110 30.67 -6.30 7.33
CA PRO A 110 31.86 -6.10 6.52
C PRO A 110 31.84 -4.75 5.79
N ILE A 111 30.67 -4.27 5.38
CA ILE A 111 30.54 -2.96 4.72
C ILE A 111 30.85 -1.84 5.72
N LEU A 112 30.31 -1.91 6.94
CA LEU A 112 30.57 -0.92 7.97
C LEU A 112 32.04 -0.91 8.40
N LEU A 113 32.68 -2.07 8.52
CA LEU A 113 34.10 -2.18 8.80
C LEU A 113 34.95 -1.60 7.66
N ASN A 114 34.57 -1.78 6.40
CA ASN A 114 35.22 -1.14 5.27
C ASN A 114 35.14 0.39 5.34
N LEU A 115 33.98 0.95 5.72
CA LEU A 115 33.83 2.38 5.95
C LEU A 115 34.71 2.89 7.11
N CYS A 116 34.81 2.12 8.19
CA CYS A 116 35.69 2.44 9.31
C CYS A 116 37.18 2.38 8.92
N ARG A 117 37.60 1.33 8.21
CA ARG A 117 38.98 1.23 7.67
C ARG A 117 39.29 2.37 6.71
N SER A 118 38.35 2.75 5.86
CA SER A 118 38.51 3.90 4.98
C SER A 118 38.76 5.19 5.78
N LYS A 119 38.05 5.40 6.92
CA LYS A 119 38.33 6.53 7.82
C LYS A 119 39.74 6.47 8.39
N ALA A 120 40.19 5.30 8.87
CA ALA A 120 41.52 5.09 9.39
C ALA A 120 42.59 5.34 8.31
N PHE A 121 42.46 4.77 7.12
CA PHE A 121 43.37 5.01 6.00
C PHE A 121 43.45 6.50 5.60
N ARG A 122 42.32 7.23 5.61
CA ARG A 122 42.31 8.67 5.37
C ARG A 122 43.14 9.44 6.37
N TYR A 123 43.08 9.06 7.66
CA TYR A 123 43.89 9.69 8.71
C TYR A 123 45.38 9.33 8.65
N LEU A 124 45.71 8.23 7.99
CA LEU A 124 47.08 7.81 7.70
C LEU A 124 47.59 8.31 6.31
N ASP A 125 46.91 9.24 5.69
CA ASP A 125 47.19 9.77 4.34
C ASP A 125 47.25 8.70 3.22
N GLN A 126 46.68 7.51 3.48
CA GLN A 126 46.59 6.41 2.49
C GLN A 126 45.32 6.53 1.65
N HIS A 127 45.21 7.60 0.88
CA HIS A 127 44.01 8.02 0.15
C HIS A 127 43.52 6.98 -0.86
N SER A 128 44.42 6.32 -1.58
CA SER A 128 44.07 5.31 -2.58
C SER A 128 43.31 4.11 -1.95
N SER A 129 43.75 3.66 -0.78
CA SER A 129 43.11 2.58 -0.02
C SER A 129 41.73 3.02 0.49
N ALA A 130 41.64 4.25 1.02
CA ALA A 130 40.38 4.82 1.49
C ALA A 130 39.33 4.92 0.38
N ILE A 131 39.73 5.39 -0.83
CA ILE A 131 38.82 5.51 -1.97
C ILE A 131 38.28 4.15 -2.40
N LYS A 132 39.15 3.13 -2.54
CA LYS A 132 38.74 1.79 -2.93
C LYS A 132 37.73 1.19 -1.96
N LEU A 133 37.98 1.32 -0.66
CA LEU A 133 37.07 0.79 0.36
C LEU A 133 35.73 1.53 0.40
N ASN A 134 35.73 2.85 0.25
CA ASN A 134 34.49 3.63 0.18
C ASN A 134 33.64 3.23 -1.03
N GLN A 135 34.27 3.02 -2.19
CA GLN A 135 33.57 2.65 -3.41
C GLN A 135 32.98 1.24 -3.30
N ALA A 136 33.76 0.28 -2.86
CA ALA A 136 33.27 -1.08 -2.62
C ALA A 136 32.13 -1.12 -1.58
N ALA A 137 32.26 -0.33 -0.51
CA ALA A 137 31.21 -0.23 0.52
C ALA A 137 29.91 0.37 -0.04
N LEU A 138 30.00 1.38 -0.89
CA LEU A 138 28.81 1.99 -1.54
C LEU A 138 28.13 0.97 -2.47
N GLU A 139 28.87 0.28 -3.31
CA GLU A 139 28.33 -0.73 -4.24
C GLU A 139 27.60 -1.85 -3.47
N GLN A 140 28.22 -2.37 -2.41
CA GLN A 140 27.61 -3.40 -1.55
C GLN A 140 26.36 -2.88 -0.80
N ALA A 141 26.41 -1.65 -0.29
CA ALA A 141 25.26 -1.04 0.39
C ALA A 141 24.07 -0.82 -0.53
N LEU A 142 24.32 -0.43 -1.79
CA LEU A 142 23.30 -0.30 -2.83
C LEU A 142 22.67 -1.67 -3.16
N ALA A 143 23.48 -2.72 -3.26
CA ALA A 143 22.98 -4.08 -3.50
C ALA A 143 22.08 -4.58 -2.35
N LEU A 144 22.36 -4.19 -1.11
CA LEU A 144 21.52 -4.48 0.07
C LEU A 144 20.31 -3.55 0.20
N ASN A 145 20.25 -2.47 -0.58
CA ASN A 145 19.22 -1.40 -0.47
C ASN A 145 19.09 -0.84 0.97
N ASP A 146 20.21 -0.78 1.71
CA ASP A 146 20.25 -0.25 3.08
C ASP A 146 20.56 1.24 3.08
N LYS A 147 19.53 2.07 3.19
CA LYS A 147 19.64 3.54 3.15
C LYS A 147 20.59 4.11 4.21
N HIS A 148 20.66 3.51 5.39
CA HIS A 148 21.54 3.97 6.46
C HIS A 148 23.02 3.78 6.10
N ILE A 149 23.38 2.61 5.57
CA ILE A 149 24.75 2.32 5.15
C ILE A 149 25.11 3.12 3.89
N ILE A 150 24.17 3.28 2.94
CA ILE A 150 24.36 4.14 1.76
C ILE A 150 24.68 5.58 2.19
N ALA A 151 23.92 6.14 3.13
CA ALA A 151 24.21 7.48 3.68
C ALA A 151 25.60 7.57 4.31
N LYS A 152 26.00 6.60 5.13
CA LYS A 152 27.36 6.54 5.71
C LYS A 152 28.45 6.44 4.64
N ALA A 153 28.22 5.67 3.58
CA ALA A 153 29.18 5.55 2.47
C ALA A 153 29.34 6.89 1.74
N HIS A 154 28.25 7.57 1.42
CA HIS A 154 28.30 8.91 0.82
C HIS A 154 29.00 9.93 1.74
N ASN A 155 28.71 9.93 3.04
CA ASN A 155 29.40 10.80 4.01
C ASN A 155 30.91 10.56 4.02
N ASN A 156 31.36 9.29 3.99
CA ASN A 156 32.78 8.96 3.95
C ASN A 156 33.45 9.36 2.62
N ILE A 157 32.76 9.16 1.48
CA ILE A 157 33.21 9.62 0.17
C ILE A 157 33.35 11.15 0.15
N ALA A 158 32.37 11.85 0.70
CA ALA A 158 32.37 13.30 0.82
C ALA A 158 33.55 13.81 1.65
N LYS A 159 33.79 13.21 2.82
CA LYS A 159 34.95 13.53 3.67
C LYS A 159 36.27 13.25 2.99
N GLN A 160 36.38 12.15 2.24
CA GLN A 160 37.57 11.82 1.47
C GLN A 160 37.81 12.86 0.35
N ALA A 161 36.76 13.25 -0.38
CA ALA A 161 36.82 14.26 -1.42
C ALA A 161 37.22 15.64 -0.84
N LEU A 162 36.64 16.00 0.32
CA LEU A 162 36.96 17.24 1.03
C LEU A 162 38.44 17.28 1.44
N TYR A 163 39.01 16.17 1.90
CA TYR A 163 40.41 16.05 2.28
C TYR A 163 41.34 16.24 1.08
N GLN A 164 40.89 15.87 -0.12
CA GLN A 164 41.63 16.05 -1.38
C GLN A 164 41.34 17.39 -2.05
N GLY A 165 40.56 18.29 -1.46
CA GLY A 165 40.19 19.57 -2.07
C GLY A 165 39.19 19.45 -3.23
N GLN A 166 38.55 18.29 -3.42
CA GLN A 166 37.57 18.04 -4.47
C GLN A 166 36.17 18.50 -3.99
N PHE A 167 35.97 19.81 -3.88
CA PHE A 167 34.78 20.40 -3.26
C PHE A 167 33.48 20.01 -3.98
N SER A 168 33.47 19.98 -5.30
CA SER A 168 32.31 19.56 -6.10
C SER A 168 31.84 18.17 -5.69
N LYS A 169 32.73 17.20 -5.73
CA LYS A 169 32.42 15.82 -5.33
C LYS A 169 31.99 15.69 -3.87
N ALA A 170 32.58 16.51 -2.99
CA ALA A 170 32.20 16.53 -1.58
C ALA A 170 30.79 17.06 -1.38
N ILE A 171 30.40 18.14 -2.09
CA ILE A 171 29.05 18.70 -2.06
C ILE A 171 28.02 17.65 -2.52
N ASP A 172 28.24 17.04 -3.71
CA ASP A 172 27.34 16.02 -4.25
C ASP A 172 27.11 14.87 -3.24
N SER A 173 28.21 14.36 -2.67
CA SER A 173 28.13 13.23 -1.74
C SER A 173 27.53 13.60 -0.37
N PHE A 174 27.81 14.78 0.17
CA PHE A 174 27.17 15.25 1.40
C PHE A 174 25.68 15.51 1.20
N THR A 175 25.27 16.03 0.05
CA THR A 175 23.85 16.23 -0.28
C THR A 175 23.12 14.90 -0.31
N GLN A 176 23.66 13.88 -0.97
CA GLN A 176 23.06 12.54 -1.00
C GLN A 176 22.99 11.92 0.39
N SER A 177 24.04 12.06 1.20
CA SER A 177 24.05 11.61 2.61
C SER A 177 22.96 12.31 3.43
N PHE A 178 22.87 13.63 3.31
CA PHE A 178 21.86 14.45 3.98
C PHE A 178 20.43 14.02 3.63
N GLU A 179 20.12 13.87 2.34
CA GLU A 179 18.79 13.48 1.89
C GLU A 179 18.38 12.10 2.42
N LEU A 180 19.29 11.13 2.38
CA LEU A 180 19.06 9.80 2.91
C LEU A 180 18.87 9.81 4.44
N ASN A 181 19.74 10.53 5.20
CA ASN A 181 19.62 10.66 6.64
C ASN A 181 18.30 11.34 7.03
N GLN A 182 17.86 12.33 6.28
CA GLN A 182 16.56 12.99 6.49
C GLN A 182 15.39 12.01 6.25
N GLN A 183 15.42 11.23 5.16
CA GLN A 183 14.39 10.23 4.83
C GLN A 183 14.25 9.15 5.90
N ILE A 184 15.36 8.72 6.53
CA ILE A 184 15.35 7.68 7.57
C ILE A 184 15.24 8.24 9.00
N GLY A 185 15.10 9.57 9.15
CA GLY A 185 14.86 10.23 10.44
C GLY A 185 16.10 10.48 11.29
N LEU A 186 17.32 10.26 10.78
CA LEU A 186 18.58 10.51 11.49
C LEU A 186 18.96 12.00 11.45
N GLN A 187 18.35 12.77 12.34
CA GLN A 187 18.44 14.23 12.34
C GLN A 187 19.83 14.77 12.74
N HIS A 188 20.53 14.07 13.65
CA HIS A 188 21.90 14.44 14.04
C HIS A 188 22.86 14.24 12.87
N ALA A 189 22.86 13.06 12.21
CA ALA A 189 23.70 12.78 11.04
C ALA A 189 23.41 13.77 9.90
N ALA A 190 22.12 14.05 9.62
CA ALA A 190 21.72 15.06 8.65
C ALA A 190 22.27 16.45 9.00
N SER A 191 22.26 16.84 10.29
CA SER A 191 22.82 18.12 10.74
C SER A 191 24.34 18.20 10.58
N LEU A 192 25.06 17.08 10.78
CA LEU A 192 26.49 16.99 10.52
C LEU A 192 26.81 17.11 9.02
N ASP A 193 25.98 16.56 8.12
CA ASP A 193 26.12 16.73 6.68
C ASP A 193 25.95 18.21 6.30
N LEU A 194 24.91 18.89 6.84
CA LEU A 194 24.71 20.33 6.64
C LEU A 194 25.88 21.17 7.18
N LEU A 195 26.47 20.78 8.33
CA LEU A 195 27.65 21.44 8.90
C LEU A 195 28.85 21.36 7.94
N ASN A 196 29.06 20.18 7.34
CA ASN A 196 30.14 19.98 6.38
C ASN A 196 29.90 20.79 5.10
N LEU A 197 28.67 20.80 4.56
CA LEU A 197 28.28 21.62 3.41
C LEU A 197 28.51 23.11 3.70
N ALA A 198 28.02 23.61 4.84
CA ALA A 198 28.25 24.99 5.27
C ALA A 198 29.75 25.32 5.36
N GLY A 199 30.54 24.40 5.87
CA GLY A 199 32.01 24.52 5.96
C GLY A 199 32.67 24.62 4.59
N ILE A 200 32.20 23.90 3.57
CA ILE A 200 32.69 23.99 2.18
C ILE A 200 32.37 25.38 1.60
N TYR A 201 31.10 25.82 1.69
CA TYR A 201 30.68 27.11 1.17
C TYR A 201 31.43 28.28 1.84
N ARG A 202 31.62 28.23 3.15
CA ARG A 202 32.43 29.21 3.87
C ARG A 202 33.89 29.25 3.35
N ARG A 203 34.49 28.07 3.16
CA ARG A 203 35.90 28.01 2.63
C ARG A 203 36.02 28.50 1.21
N SER A 204 34.98 28.32 0.37
CA SER A 204 34.92 28.87 -0.96
C SER A 204 34.53 30.36 -0.99
N GLY A 205 34.18 30.95 0.15
CA GLY A 205 33.81 32.36 0.29
C GLY A 205 32.34 32.68 0.04
N ASP A 206 31.51 31.67 -0.16
CA ASP A 206 30.03 31.81 -0.25
C ASP A 206 29.43 31.82 1.15
N ASN A 207 29.57 32.94 1.83
CA ASN A 207 29.10 33.11 3.20
C ASN A 207 27.56 33.10 3.29
N GLU A 208 26.84 33.50 2.25
CA GLU A 208 25.37 33.48 2.26
C GLU A 208 24.84 32.07 2.32
N LYS A 209 25.37 31.16 1.50
CA LYS A 209 25.01 29.75 1.55
C LYS A 209 25.48 29.08 2.82
N ALA A 210 26.66 29.37 3.29
CA ALA A 210 27.11 28.85 4.59
C ALA A 210 26.13 29.23 5.70
N LEU A 211 25.70 30.49 5.78
CA LEU A 211 24.72 30.97 6.74
C LEU A 211 23.34 30.29 6.57
N TYR A 212 22.91 30.04 5.34
CA TYR A 212 21.68 29.31 5.07
C TYR A 212 21.71 27.91 5.72
N TYR A 213 22.77 27.14 5.53
CA TYR A 213 22.90 25.82 6.13
C TYR A 213 23.06 25.87 7.64
N TYR A 214 23.82 26.80 8.23
CA TYR A 214 23.93 26.96 9.67
C TYR A 214 22.58 27.30 10.32
N ASN A 215 21.75 28.12 9.67
CA ASN A 215 20.41 28.42 10.18
C ASN A 215 19.48 27.19 10.18
N ARG A 216 19.63 26.30 9.18
CA ARG A 216 18.90 25.01 9.19
C ARG A 216 19.32 24.13 10.36
N ILE A 217 20.59 24.07 10.70
CA ILE A 217 21.09 23.30 11.86
C ILE A 217 20.54 23.88 13.18
N LYS A 218 20.42 25.20 13.31
CA LYS A 218 19.83 25.82 14.51
C LYS A 218 18.41 25.32 14.81
N GLY A 219 17.62 25.00 13.80
CA GLY A 219 16.29 24.39 13.96
C GLY A 219 16.34 23.02 14.68
N TYR A 220 17.41 22.24 14.43
CA TYR A 220 17.67 20.99 15.16
C TYR A 220 18.18 21.25 16.58
N LEU A 221 19.17 22.16 16.74
CA LEU A 221 19.76 22.51 18.03
C LEU A 221 18.76 23.06 19.05
N ASN A 222 17.72 23.76 18.59
CA ASN A 222 16.64 24.22 19.46
C ASN A 222 15.85 23.08 20.13
N LYS A 223 15.93 21.86 19.58
CA LYS A 223 15.22 20.68 20.08
C LYS A 223 16.13 19.73 20.86
N THR A 224 17.44 19.89 20.74
CA THR A 224 18.45 19.01 21.32
C THR A 224 19.43 19.84 22.15
N ARG A 225 20.16 19.18 23.07
CA ARG A 225 21.25 19.82 23.85
C ARG A 225 22.63 19.34 23.35
N ASP A 226 22.78 19.27 22.01
CA ASP A 226 24.05 18.88 21.41
C ASP A 226 25.04 20.05 21.47
N LEU A 227 25.79 20.08 22.57
CA LEU A 227 26.77 21.16 22.86
C LEU A 227 27.92 21.18 21.85
N MET A 228 28.38 20.02 21.38
CA MET A 228 29.48 19.93 20.41
C MET A 228 29.04 20.44 19.03
N LEU A 229 27.85 20.08 18.56
CA LEU A 229 27.32 20.60 17.32
C LEU A 229 27.07 22.12 17.42
N LEU A 230 26.56 22.60 18.55
CA LEU A 230 26.41 24.03 18.82
C LEU A 230 27.74 24.75 18.75
N ALA A 231 28.78 24.25 19.45
CA ALA A 231 30.12 24.82 19.41
C ALA A 231 30.70 24.90 18.00
N ASN A 232 30.51 23.85 17.18
CA ASN A 232 30.96 23.82 15.78
C ASN A 232 30.26 24.85 14.90
N VAL A 233 28.94 25.06 15.10
CA VAL A 233 28.16 26.07 14.37
C VAL A 233 28.61 27.49 14.80
N GLU A 234 28.69 27.77 16.10
CA GLU A 234 29.14 29.07 16.62
C GLU A 234 30.57 29.39 16.17
N ASN A 235 31.49 28.40 16.20
CA ASN A 235 32.86 28.54 15.68
C ASN A 235 32.88 28.92 14.21
N SER A 236 32.03 28.30 13.41
CA SER A 236 31.92 28.60 11.98
C SER A 236 31.37 30.01 11.71
N LEU A 237 30.38 30.44 12.52
CA LEU A 237 29.86 31.82 12.47
C LEU A 237 30.92 32.85 12.86
N ALA A 238 31.75 32.52 13.86
CA ALA A 238 32.90 33.36 14.24
C ALA A 238 33.85 33.59 13.06
N TYR A 239 34.19 32.53 12.32
CA TYR A 239 35.04 32.66 11.14
C TYR A 239 34.37 33.47 10.01
N ILE A 240 33.06 33.37 9.78
CA ILE A 240 32.36 34.21 8.80
C ILE A 240 32.48 35.68 9.21
N LYS A 241 32.32 36.01 10.48
CA LYS A 241 32.45 37.35 11.02
C LYS A 241 33.89 37.87 10.93
N LEU A 242 34.87 37.01 11.19
CA LEU A 242 36.28 37.30 11.04
C LEU A 242 36.62 37.63 9.58
N ASP A 243 36.18 36.78 8.64
CA ASP A 243 36.41 36.97 7.19
C ASP A 243 35.70 38.22 6.65
N SER A 244 34.57 38.67 7.25
CA SER A 244 33.85 39.91 6.88
C SER A 244 34.38 41.17 7.57
N GLY A 245 35.38 41.07 8.44
CA GLY A 245 35.96 42.20 9.16
C GLY A 245 35.19 42.64 10.41
N ASP A 246 34.13 41.89 10.80
CA ASP A 246 33.39 42.20 12.03
C ASP A 246 34.05 41.49 13.24
N TYR A 247 35.21 41.98 13.58
CA TYR A 247 36.10 41.35 14.58
C TYR A 247 35.48 41.28 15.98
N GLN A 248 34.64 42.26 16.33
CA GLN A 248 33.98 42.26 17.65
C GLN A 248 32.95 41.15 17.77
N GLN A 249 32.15 40.95 16.73
CA GLN A 249 31.18 39.83 16.71
C GLN A 249 31.91 38.47 16.62
N ALA A 250 32.97 38.39 15.81
CA ALA A 250 33.80 37.20 15.72
C ALA A 250 34.31 36.75 17.09
N LEU A 251 34.88 37.71 17.87
CA LEU A 251 35.35 37.44 19.23
C LEU A 251 34.21 36.93 20.13
N GLY A 252 33.05 37.58 20.13
CA GLY A 252 31.89 37.15 20.91
C GLY A 252 31.40 35.73 20.60
N TYR A 253 31.50 35.32 19.34
CA TYR A 253 31.18 33.92 18.96
C TYR A 253 32.26 32.95 19.47
N PHE A 254 33.54 33.26 19.32
CA PHE A 254 34.62 32.42 19.85
C PHE A 254 34.57 32.31 21.38
N GLU A 255 34.21 33.38 22.10
CA GLU A 255 34.04 33.36 23.58
C GLU A 255 32.93 32.37 23.99
N LYS A 256 31.80 32.35 23.26
CA LYS A 256 30.73 31.35 23.50
C LYS A 256 31.23 29.92 23.28
N VAL A 257 31.95 29.69 22.19
CA VAL A 257 32.58 28.37 21.93
C VAL A 257 33.51 27.98 23.06
N TYR A 258 34.36 28.92 23.50
CA TYR A 258 35.29 28.68 24.60
C TYR A 258 34.57 28.24 25.87
N GLN A 259 33.49 28.93 26.25
CA GLN A 259 32.69 28.56 27.45
C GLN A 259 32.09 27.16 27.34
N VAL A 260 31.60 26.78 26.18
CA VAL A 260 31.04 25.44 25.97
C VAL A 260 32.13 24.36 26.10
N ILE A 261 33.31 24.58 25.47
CA ILE A 261 34.37 23.59 25.42
C ILE A 261 35.10 23.47 26.77
N GLU A 262 35.26 24.59 27.49
CA GLU A 262 35.82 24.57 28.87
C GLU A 262 34.94 23.68 29.78
N GLY A 263 33.61 23.73 29.65
CA GLY A 263 32.68 22.88 30.36
C GLY A 263 32.80 21.38 30.04
N ILE A 264 33.31 21.04 28.84
CA ILE A 264 33.54 19.65 28.41
C ILE A 264 34.90 19.12 28.90
N ASN A 265 35.79 20.01 29.35
CA ASN A 265 37.13 19.67 29.86
C ASN A 265 38.03 18.94 28.86
N ASP A 266 38.00 19.41 27.57
CA ASP A 266 38.95 19.00 26.52
C ASP A 266 40.07 20.04 26.35
N PRO A 267 41.28 19.81 26.91
CA PRO A 267 42.38 20.78 26.89
C PRO A 267 42.87 21.11 25.48
N LEU A 268 42.82 20.11 24.58
CA LEU A 268 43.28 20.29 23.19
C LEU A 268 42.30 21.15 22.41
N TYR A 269 41.00 20.90 22.54
CA TYR A 269 40.01 21.72 21.86
C TYR A 269 39.94 23.13 22.45
N THR A 270 40.07 23.27 23.75
CA THR A 270 40.20 24.57 24.43
C THR A 270 41.38 25.37 23.88
N ALA A 271 42.55 24.73 23.71
CA ALA A 271 43.73 25.38 23.11
C ALA A 271 43.47 25.83 21.65
N ARG A 272 42.75 25.03 20.83
CA ARG A 272 42.38 25.41 19.47
C ARG A 272 41.50 26.66 19.45
N VAL A 273 40.50 26.73 20.32
CA VAL A 273 39.64 27.92 20.41
C VAL A 273 40.40 29.14 20.89
N ALA A 274 41.36 28.95 21.84
CA ALA A 274 42.24 30.04 22.30
C ALA A 274 43.10 30.62 21.15
N ILE A 275 43.59 29.78 20.23
CA ILE A 275 44.25 30.23 19.01
C ILE A 275 43.31 31.06 18.16
N ASP A 276 42.08 30.56 17.94
CA ASP A 276 41.09 31.22 17.07
C ASP A 276 40.66 32.58 17.65
N MET A 277 40.55 32.73 18.99
CA MET A 277 40.28 33.99 19.69
C MET A 277 41.37 35.05 19.47
N SER A 278 42.61 34.62 19.29
CA SER A 278 43.72 35.55 19.10
C SER A 278 43.64 36.36 17.77
N ALA A 279 43.02 35.78 16.72
CA ALA A 279 42.92 36.44 15.42
C ALA A 279 42.09 37.75 15.48
N PRO A 280 40.84 37.77 15.99
CA PRO A 280 40.07 39.02 16.11
C PRO A 280 40.71 39.98 17.12
N LEU A 281 41.37 39.50 18.19
CA LEU A 281 42.03 40.34 19.16
C LEU A 281 43.21 41.12 18.53
N ILE A 282 44.02 40.47 17.68
CA ILE A 282 45.08 41.15 16.90
C ILE A 282 44.49 42.23 16.03
N LYS A 283 43.43 41.96 15.29
CA LYS A 283 42.76 42.91 14.42
C LYS A 283 42.12 44.09 15.17
N LEU A 284 41.69 43.88 16.41
CA LEU A 284 41.16 44.91 17.32
C LEU A 284 42.26 45.70 18.04
N GLY A 285 43.56 45.39 17.82
CA GLY A 285 44.69 46.04 18.50
C GLY A 285 44.86 45.60 19.96
N ARG A 286 44.17 44.57 20.44
CA ARG A 286 44.26 44.02 21.81
C ARG A 286 45.39 43.02 21.91
N LEU A 287 46.61 43.47 21.60
CA LEU A 287 47.80 42.62 21.37
C LEU A 287 48.22 41.82 22.60
N ALA A 288 48.16 42.42 23.83
CA ALA A 288 48.51 41.73 25.04
C ALA A 288 47.57 40.56 25.38
N GLU A 289 46.27 40.71 25.06
CA GLU A 289 45.28 39.64 25.27
C GLU A 289 45.46 38.53 24.21
N ALA A 290 45.71 38.87 22.97
CA ALA A 290 46.01 37.90 21.92
C ALA A 290 47.22 37.05 22.30
N GLU A 291 48.28 37.68 22.80
CA GLU A 291 49.51 37.00 23.24
C GLU A 291 49.22 36.03 24.42
N LYS A 292 48.42 36.47 25.39
CA LYS A 292 47.99 35.62 26.48
C LYS A 292 47.31 34.32 26.00
N TRP A 293 46.37 34.43 25.09
CA TRP A 293 45.65 33.27 24.56
C TRP A 293 46.57 32.35 23.74
N LEU A 294 47.45 32.89 22.89
CA LEU A 294 48.43 32.12 22.14
C LEU A 294 49.40 31.37 23.06
N ASN A 295 49.89 32.04 24.15
CA ASN A 295 50.76 31.41 25.11
C ASN A 295 50.05 30.29 25.90
N GLN A 296 48.77 30.45 26.19
CA GLN A 296 47.95 29.41 26.84
C GLN A 296 47.81 28.18 25.94
N ALA A 297 47.63 28.37 24.64
CA ALA A 297 47.47 27.29 23.67
C ALA A 297 48.77 26.55 23.35
N ARG A 298 49.92 27.28 23.37
CA ARG A 298 51.24 26.81 22.91
C ARG A 298 51.66 25.43 23.45
N PRO A 299 51.49 25.08 24.75
CA PRO A 299 51.90 23.79 25.26
C PRO A 299 51.19 22.57 24.65
N TYR A 300 50.02 22.79 24.07
CA TYR A 300 49.18 21.75 23.48
C TYR A 300 49.38 21.61 21.97
N MET A 301 50.20 22.48 21.32
CA MET A 301 50.38 22.52 19.88
C MET A 301 51.74 21.96 19.46
N THR A 302 51.73 20.94 18.62
CA THR A 302 52.92 20.33 18.02
C THR A 302 52.91 20.43 16.48
N PRO A 303 54.09 20.33 15.84
CA PRO A 303 54.20 20.42 14.37
C PRO A 303 53.41 19.35 13.61
N GLU A 304 53.05 18.24 14.27
CA GLU A 304 52.26 17.15 13.73
C GLU A 304 50.77 17.46 13.72
N MET A 305 50.34 18.52 14.41
CA MET A 305 48.93 18.91 14.40
C MET A 305 48.52 19.57 13.12
N TYR A 306 47.50 19.00 12.49
CA TYR A 306 46.91 19.52 11.28
C TYR A 306 46.36 20.93 11.52
N SER A 307 46.82 21.88 10.73
CA SER A 307 46.39 23.29 10.60
C SER A 307 46.56 24.19 11.86
N HIS A 308 46.19 23.80 13.07
CA HIS A 308 46.17 24.72 14.21
C HIS A 308 47.57 25.19 14.64
N TYR A 309 48.56 24.33 14.51
CA TYR A 309 49.95 24.74 14.72
C TYR A 309 50.36 25.84 13.72
N GLY A 310 50.03 25.69 12.43
CA GLY A 310 50.31 26.68 11.39
C GLY A 310 49.58 28.01 11.64
N TYR A 311 48.29 27.97 12.02
CA TYR A 311 47.53 29.18 12.35
C TYR A 311 48.07 29.88 13.60
N MET A 312 48.40 29.13 14.65
CA MET A 312 49.04 29.71 15.86
C MET A 312 50.30 30.52 15.49
N HIS A 313 51.18 29.93 14.67
CA HIS A 313 52.38 30.61 14.21
C HIS A 313 52.08 31.77 13.27
N SER A 314 51.04 31.71 12.42
CA SER A 314 50.61 32.84 11.60
C SER A 314 50.11 34.02 12.44
N TYR A 315 49.42 33.78 13.52
CA TYR A 315 48.98 34.82 14.44
C TYR A 315 50.13 35.37 15.27
N TYR A 316 51.08 34.55 15.70
CA TYR A 316 52.32 35.04 16.29
C TYR A 316 53.14 35.90 15.28
N LEU A 317 53.24 35.49 14.02
CA LEU A 317 53.90 36.27 12.96
C LEU A 317 53.29 37.69 12.91
N GLU A 318 51.97 37.78 12.78
CA GLU A 318 51.28 39.09 12.68
C GLU A 318 51.48 39.91 13.99
N LEU A 319 51.32 39.27 15.14
CA LEU A 319 51.49 39.88 16.45
C LEU A 319 52.90 40.45 16.60
N ARG A 320 53.97 39.68 16.28
CA ARG A 320 55.37 40.11 16.36
C ARG A 320 55.69 41.22 15.40
N MET A 321 55.12 41.22 14.20
CA MET A 321 55.21 42.34 13.24
C MET A 321 54.66 43.63 13.84
N LEU A 322 53.49 43.60 14.44
CA LEU A 322 52.84 44.75 15.08
C LEU A 322 53.60 45.25 16.31
N GLN A 323 54.35 44.37 17.00
CA GLN A 323 55.20 44.69 18.12
C GLN A 323 56.62 45.17 17.69
N GLY A 324 56.93 45.19 16.38
CA GLY A 324 58.21 45.57 15.85
C GLY A 324 59.32 44.51 16.02
N ASN A 325 58.98 43.29 16.44
CA ASN A 325 59.94 42.19 16.62
C ASN A 325 60.00 41.34 15.33
N TYR A 326 60.72 41.87 14.31
CA TYR A 326 60.73 41.27 12.96
C TYR A 326 61.53 39.96 12.89
N ALA A 327 62.57 39.78 13.75
CA ALA A 327 63.31 38.52 13.81
C ALA A 327 62.42 37.36 14.27
N SER A 328 61.69 37.54 15.37
CA SER A 328 60.74 36.54 15.84
C SER A 328 59.56 36.33 14.88
N ALA A 329 59.10 37.40 14.21
CA ALA A 329 58.08 37.30 13.17
C ALA A 329 58.51 36.33 12.05
N PHE A 330 59.78 36.41 11.61
CA PHE A 330 60.32 35.55 10.54
C PHE A 330 60.44 34.08 10.97
N GLU A 331 60.80 33.79 12.22
CA GLU A 331 60.79 32.43 12.78
C GLU A 331 59.39 31.83 12.73
N HIS A 332 58.39 32.59 13.14
CA HIS A 332 57.00 32.17 13.09
C HIS A 332 56.48 31.99 11.66
N PHE A 333 56.89 32.82 10.70
CA PHE A 333 56.62 32.63 9.29
C PHE A 333 57.10 31.27 8.78
N ASN A 334 58.36 30.91 9.09
CA ASN A 334 58.92 29.64 8.65
C ASN A 334 58.16 28.46 9.24
N ALA A 335 57.81 28.50 10.54
CA ALA A 335 57.06 27.46 11.20
C ALA A 335 55.62 27.29 10.62
N ALA A 336 54.92 28.40 10.40
CA ALA A 336 53.61 28.40 9.81
C ALA A 336 53.63 27.83 8.39
N THR A 337 54.55 28.30 7.56
CA THR A 337 54.66 27.90 6.13
C THR A 337 55.00 26.43 6.00
N ALA A 338 55.95 25.91 6.81
CA ALA A 338 56.31 24.48 6.83
C ALA A 338 55.12 23.60 7.18
N ASN A 339 54.32 23.97 8.19
CA ASN A 339 53.10 23.23 8.56
C ASN A 339 52.06 23.28 7.44
N PHE A 340 51.76 24.44 6.90
CA PHE A 340 50.75 24.58 5.83
C PHE A 340 51.18 23.90 4.54
N GLN A 341 52.46 23.84 4.21
CA GLN A 341 52.97 23.06 3.07
C GLN A 341 52.81 21.57 3.29
N LYS A 342 53.19 21.07 4.48
CA LYS A 342 53.05 19.66 4.86
C LYS A 342 51.62 19.17 4.69
N TYR A 343 50.65 19.99 5.05
CA TYR A 343 49.22 19.62 5.04
C TYR A 343 48.44 20.21 3.88
N ASN A 344 49.10 20.77 2.85
CA ASN A 344 48.50 21.37 1.65
C ASN A 344 47.41 22.40 1.97
N MET A 345 47.64 23.28 2.96
CA MET A 345 46.66 24.25 3.46
C MET A 345 46.78 25.59 2.69
N GLN A 346 46.15 25.65 1.51
CA GLN A 346 46.26 26.79 0.59
C GLN A 346 45.87 28.15 1.22
N LYS A 347 44.76 28.19 2.00
CA LYS A 347 44.32 29.41 2.71
C LYS A 347 45.35 29.87 3.73
N GLY A 348 45.96 28.95 4.50
CA GLY A 348 47.02 29.24 5.45
C GLY A 348 48.29 29.76 4.77
N LEU A 349 48.69 29.13 3.66
CA LEU A 349 49.81 29.61 2.81
C LEU A 349 49.57 31.02 2.28
N ALA A 350 48.37 31.31 1.76
CA ALA A 350 48.05 32.65 1.29
C ALA A 350 48.21 33.72 2.38
N ILE A 351 47.66 33.44 3.60
CA ILE A 351 47.81 34.36 4.73
C ILE A 351 49.31 34.55 5.10
N SER A 352 50.07 33.45 5.19
CA SER A 352 51.48 33.50 5.54
C SER A 352 52.32 34.28 4.50
N TYR A 353 52.07 34.05 3.21
CA TYR A 353 52.80 34.75 2.14
C TYR A 353 52.42 36.24 2.05
N GLN A 354 51.15 36.60 2.31
CA GLN A 354 50.73 37.99 2.42
C GLN A 354 51.43 38.71 3.57
N LEU A 355 51.47 38.08 4.76
CA LEU A 355 52.16 38.63 5.92
C LEU A 355 53.67 38.73 5.68
N ALA A 356 54.29 37.72 5.03
CA ALA A 356 55.70 37.78 4.68
C ALA A 356 56.00 38.95 3.69
N SER A 357 55.13 39.14 2.68
CA SER A 357 55.29 40.30 1.79
C SER A 357 55.26 41.63 2.55
N GLN A 358 54.36 41.77 3.50
CA GLN A 358 54.30 42.96 4.38
C GLN A 358 55.51 43.08 5.28
N LEU A 359 55.98 41.99 5.92
CA LEU A 359 57.12 41.95 6.78
C LEU A 359 58.39 42.45 6.07
N PHE A 360 58.66 41.91 4.87
CA PHE A 360 59.82 42.34 4.06
C PHE A 360 59.69 43.77 3.51
N ALA A 361 58.45 44.21 3.20
CA ALA A 361 58.21 45.61 2.78
C ALA A 361 58.50 46.61 3.93
N ILE A 362 58.12 46.30 5.17
CA ILE A 362 58.43 47.11 6.36
C ILE A 362 59.96 47.21 6.57
N GLN A 363 60.70 46.15 6.27
CA GLN A 363 62.17 46.12 6.36
C GLN A 363 62.88 46.75 5.12
N ALA A 364 62.12 47.32 4.19
CA ALA A 364 62.59 47.87 2.93
C ALA A 364 63.30 46.88 1.95
N ASP A 365 63.12 45.57 2.19
CA ASP A 365 63.52 44.50 1.26
C ASP A 365 62.41 44.25 0.24
N TYR A 366 62.30 45.16 -0.72
CA TYR A 366 61.26 45.13 -1.76
C TYR A 366 61.40 43.91 -2.70
N LYS A 367 62.63 43.37 -2.84
CA LYS A 367 62.83 42.17 -3.66
C LYS A 367 62.13 40.95 -3.05
N SER A 368 62.38 40.69 -1.77
CA SER A 368 61.73 39.60 -1.04
C SER A 368 60.23 39.87 -0.88
N ALA A 369 59.82 41.12 -0.62
CA ALA A 369 58.41 41.48 -0.53
C ALA A 369 57.66 41.16 -1.84
N ASN A 370 58.24 41.51 -3.00
CA ASN A 370 57.63 41.20 -4.31
C ASN A 370 57.63 39.70 -4.58
N TYR A 371 58.65 38.96 -4.21
CA TYR A 371 58.65 37.51 -4.35
C TYR A 371 57.49 36.86 -3.59
N TRP A 372 57.28 37.19 -2.32
CA TRP A 372 56.20 36.64 -1.52
C TRP A 372 54.81 37.12 -1.96
N HIS A 373 54.74 38.34 -2.47
CA HIS A 373 53.52 38.83 -3.09
C HIS A 373 53.10 37.99 -4.32
N HIS A 374 54.05 37.63 -5.18
CA HIS A 374 53.78 36.73 -6.32
C HIS A 374 53.36 35.33 -5.86
N GLN A 375 53.97 34.80 -4.81
CA GLN A 375 53.55 33.51 -4.23
C GLN A 375 52.11 33.60 -3.70
N PHE A 376 51.77 34.69 -3.00
CA PHE A 376 50.39 34.96 -2.56
C PHE A 376 49.40 34.98 -3.72
N LEU A 377 49.70 35.73 -4.78
CA LEU A 377 48.82 35.82 -5.97
C LEU A 377 48.63 34.45 -6.65
N SER A 378 49.69 33.64 -6.73
CA SER A 378 49.61 32.30 -7.30
C SER A 378 48.62 31.41 -6.53
N ILE A 379 48.72 31.43 -5.20
CA ILE A 379 47.78 30.67 -4.32
C ILE A 379 46.36 31.24 -4.42
N HIS A 380 46.24 32.57 -4.46
CA HIS A 380 44.93 33.23 -4.56
C HIS A 380 44.19 32.83 -5.85
N LYS A 381 44.91 32.74 -6.98
CA LYS A 381 44.33 32.21 -8.22
C LYS A 381 43.83 30.78 -8.09
N GLN A 382 44.54 29.91 -7.37
CA GLN A 382 44.07 28.52 -7.09
C GLN A 382 42.82 28.52 -6.25
N LEU A 383 42.72 29.38 -5.22
CA LEU A 383 41.53 29.53 -4.40
C LEU A 383 40.32 30.05 -5.16
N ASP A 384 40.51 30.98 -6.11
CA ASP A 384 39.45 31.47 -6.98
C ASP A 384 38.95 30.38 -7.93
N GLN A 385 39.85 29.53 -8.44
CA GLN A 385 39.44 28.37 -9.23
C GLN A 385 38.56 27.39 -8.39
N LEU A 386 38.97 27.14 -7.16
CA LEU A 386 38.15 26.30 -6.25
C LEU A 386 36.77 26.90 -5.95
N ARG A 387 36.67 28.26 -5.86
CA ARG A 387 35.37 28.94 -5.74
C ARG A 387 34.49 28.70 -6.97
N LEU A 388 35.10 28.85 -8.15
CA LEU A 388 34.38 28.64 -9.41
C LEU A 388 33.88 27.21 -9.54
N ASP A 389 34.72 26.24 -9.18
CA ASP A 389 34.34 24.82 -9.21
C ASP A 389 33.21 24.52 -8.23
N THR A 390 33.25 25.14 -7.04
CA THR A 390 32.16 25.00 -6.03
C THR A 390 30.86 25.60 -6.54
N TYR A 391 30.93 26.80 -7.15
CA TYR A 391 29.76 27.45 -7.75
C TYR A 391 29.15 26.64 -8.90
N ASN A 392 29.99 26.09 -9.77
CA ASN A 392 29.52 25.24 -10.88
C ASN A 392 28.84 23.97 -10.38
N SER A 393 29.38 23.35 -9.35
CA SER A 393 28.74 22.18 -8.73
C SER A 393 27.37 22.50 -8.15
N ASP A 394 27.25 23.63 -7.49
CA ASP A 394 26.00 24.08 -6.91
C ASP A 394 24.93 24.39 -7.97
N MET A 395 25.35 25.07 -9.06
CA MET A 395 24.43 25.33 -10.19
C MET A 395 23.93 24.02 -10.81
N ARG A 396 24.79 23.01 -10.90
CA ARG A 396 24.42 21.68 -11.39
C ARG A 396 23.42 20.98 -10.45
N LEU A 397 23.69 20.98 -9.15
CA LEU A 397 22.75 20.39 -8.16
C LEU A 397 21.39 21.09 -8.18
N LYS A 398 21.39 22.42 -8.29
CA LYS A 398 20.15 23.18 -8.41
C LYS A 398 19.36 22.79 -9.66
N PHE A 399 20.04 22.72 -10.82
CA PHE A 399 19.43 22.30 -12.08
C PHE A 399 18.87 20.87 -11.99
N ASP A 400 19.61 19.94 -11.38
CA ASP A 400 19.16 18.56 -11.19
C ASP A 400 17.97 18.48 -10.23
N SER A 401 17.95 19.32 -9.18
CA SER A 401 16.83 19.42 -8.23
C SER A 401 15.57 20.00 -8.89
N ASP A 402 15.70 21.10 -9.63
CA ASP A 402 14.58 21.72 -10.35
C ASP A 402 13.97 20.73 -11.36
N ASN A 403 14.80 19.99 -12.09
CA ASN A 403 14.33 18.92 -12.99
C ASN A 403 13.64 17.76 -12.24
N LEU A 404 14.07 17.45 -11.03
CA LEU A 404 13.45 16.41 -10.21
C LEU A 404 12.08 16.86 -9.67
N GLU A 405 11.97 18.11 -9.23
CA GLU A 405 10.72 18.73 -8.80
C GLU A 405 9.70 18.78 -9.95
N ASP A 406 10.13 19.18 -11.16
CA ASP A 406 9.28 19.17 -12.36
C ASP A 406 8.79 17.75 -12.70
N LYS A 407 9.66 16.75 -12.63
CA LYS A 407 9.29 15.35 -12.83
C LYS A 407 8.34 14.83 -11.74
N GLN A 408 8.55 15.23 -10.49
CA GLN A 408 7.65 14.89 -9.39
C GLN A 408 6.27 15.54 -9.57
N ALA A 409 6.23 16.82 -9.97
CA ALA A 409 4.98 17.52 -10.27
C ALA A 409 4.21 16.82 -11.41
N GLN A 410 4.88 16.46 -12.51
CA GLN A 410 4.30 15.69 -13.62
C GLN A 410 3.80 14.32 -13.17
N LEU A 411 4.54 13.63 -12.28
CA LEU A 411 4.13 12.32 -11.74
C LEU A 411 2.88 12.44 -10.86
N ILE A 412 2.80 13.47 -10.03
CA ILE A 412 1.62 13.76 -9.19
C ILE A 412 0.41 14.07 -10.07
N GLU A 413 0.57 14.90 -11.10
CA GLU A 413 -0.49 15.21 -12.07
C GLU A 413 -0.96 13.94 -12.79
N PHE A 414 -0.02 13.12 -13.27
CA PHE A 414 -0.33 11.84 -13.91
C PHE A 414 -1.07 10.87 -12.97
N GLN A 415 -0.67 10.79 -11.70
CA GLN A 415 -1.37 9.99 -10.70
C GLN A 415 -2.80 10.50 -10.45
N ALA A 416 -2.96 11.82 -10.33
CA ALA A 416 -4.30 12.43 -10.15
C ALA A 416 -5.23 12.15 -11.35
N LEU A 417 -4.73 12.25 -12.59
CA LEU A 417 -5.48 11.90 -13.80
C LEU A 417 -5.87 10.41 -13.81
N LYS A 418 -4.95 9.54 -13.44
CA LYS A 418 -5.21 8.09 -13.34
C LYS A 418 -6.28 7.76 -12.30
N ASP A 419 -6.28 8.43 -11.16
CA ASP A 419 -7.29 8.25 -10.11
C ASP A 419 -8.68 8.73 -10.57
N ILE A 420 -8.75 9.84 -11.30
CA ILE A 420 -10.00 10.32 -11.92
C ILE A 420 -10.54 9.28 -12.92
N GLN A 421 -9.68 8.75 -13.80
CA GLN A 421 -10.07 7.71 -14.76
C GLN A 421 -10.54 6.43 -14.06
N LEU A 422 -9.83 5.98 -13.03
CA LEU A 422 -10.20 4.80 -12.25
C LEU A 422 -11.56 4.96 -11.56
N ASN A 423 -11.83 6.14 -11.00
CA ASN A 423 -13.11 6.45 -10.38
C ASN A 423 -14.25 6.52 -11.41
N ALA A 424 -14.00 7.06 -12.61
CA ALA A 424 -14.96 7.07 -13.70
C ALA A 424 -15.33 5.64 -14.15
N VAL A 425 -14.33 4.76 -14.31
CA VAL A 425 -14.54 3.34 -14.65
C VAL A 425 -15.34 2.62 -13.56
N LYS A 426 -14.99 2.81 -12.28
CA LYS A 426 -15.74 2.23 -11.15
C LYS A 426 -17.20 2.70 -11.11
N THR A 427 -17.44 3.97 -11.40
CA THR A 427 -18.79 4.54 -11.46
C THR A 427 -19.59 3.95 -12.62
N GLN A 428 -18.97 3.80 -13.79
CA GLN A 428 -19.59 3.16 -14.96
C GLN A 428 -19.93 1.69 -14.68
N GLN A 429 -19.03 0.94 -14.04
CA GLN A 429 -19.30 -0.45 -13.63
C GLN A 429 -20.47 -0.54 -12.64
N LYS A 430 -20.55 0.35 -11.66
CA LYS A 430 -21.68 0.40 -10.72
C LYS A 430 -23.00 0.64 -11.46
N LEU A 431 -23.03 1.58 -12.41
CA LEU A 431 -24.22 1.84 -13.24
C LEU A 431 -24.62 0.61 -14.06
N GLN A 432 -23.67 -0.11 -14.64
CA GLN A 432 -23.94 -1.36 -15.38
C GLN A 432 -24.53 -2.45 -14.47
N TYR A 433 -23.98 -2.66 -13.29
CA TYR A 433 -24.52 -3.65 -12.32
C TYR A 433 -25.90 -3.26 -11.81
N THR A 434 -26.17 -1.98 -11.56
CA THR A 434 -27.52 -1.53 -11.14
C THR A 434 -28.54 -1.70 -12.26
N ALA A 435 -28.18 -1.38 -13.52
CA ALA A 435 -29.03 -1.60 -14.68
C ALA A 435 -29.32 -3.11 -14.87
N LEU A 436 -28.32 -3.96 -14.77
CA LEU A 436 -28.49 -5.42 -14.85
C LEU A 436 -29.41 -5.94 -13.73
N ALA A 437 -29.24 -5.49 -12.51
CA ALA A 437 -30.10 -5.87 -11.39
C ALA A 437 -31.56 -5.46 -11.61
N MET A 438 -31.81 -4.24 -12.10
CA MET A 438 -33.15 -3.76 -12.43
C MET A 438 -33.80 -4.57 -13.54
N THR A 439 -33.04 -4.95 -14.59
CA THR A 439 -33.58 -5.80 -15.68
C THR A 439 -33.93 -7.19 -15.17
N LEU A 440 -33.12 -7.78 -14.31
CA LEU A 440 -33.42 -9.09 -13.68
C LEU A 440 -34.67 -9.04 -12.80
N ILE A 441 -34.83 -7.98 -12.01
CA ILE A 441 -36.03 -7.77 -11.18
C ILE A 441 -37.26 -7.62 -12.05
N PHE A 442 -37.17 -6.84 -13.15
CA PHE A 442 -38.27 -6.67 -14.10
C PHE A 442 -38.68 -7.99 -14.73
N LEU A 443 -37.70 -8.79 -15.19
CA LEU A 443 -37.96 -10.12 -15.75
C LEU A 443 -38.65 -11.05 -14.73
N LEU A 444 -38.21 -11.01 -13.49
CA LEU A 444 -38.81 -11.81 -12.40
C LEU A 444 -40.29 -11.41 -12.18
N ILE A 445 -40.57 -10.11 -12.15
CA ILE A 445 -41.96 -9.60 -12.04
C ILE A 445 -42.81 -10.07 -13.22
N LEU A 446 -42.27 -10.00 -14.43
CA LEU A 446 -42.95 -10.44 -15.64
C LEU A 446 -43.29 -11.94 -15.58
N ILE A 447 -42.35 -12.78 -15.14
CA ILE A 447 -42.55 -14.22 -14.96
C ILE A 447 -43.68 -14.49 -13.95
N ILE A 448 -43.64 -13.81 -12.81
CA ILE A 448 -44.68 -13.94 -11.77
C ILE A 448 -46.07 -13.54 -12.34
N LEU A 449 -46.12 -12.46 -13.13
CA LEU A 449 -47.37 -12.01 -13.74
C LEU A 449 -47.91 -13.05 -14.74
N ILE A 450 -47.04 -13.60 -15.60
CA ILE A 450 -47.42 -14.66 -16.55
C ILE A 450 -47.97 -15.88 -15.80
N ILE A 451 -47.31 -16.33 -14.73
CA ILE A 451 -47.80 -17.48 -13.93
C ILE A 451 -49.17 -17.17 -13.30
N LYS A 452 -49.37 -15.96 -12.77
CA LYS A 452 -50.67 -15.54 -12.23
C LYS A 452 -51.78 -15.54 -13.31
N LEU A 453 -51.46 -14.98 -14.48
CA LEU A 453 -52.42 -14.96 -15.59
C LEU A 453 -52.77 -16.35 -16.07
N GLN A 454 -51.81 -17.26 -16.19
CA GLN A 454 -52.04 -18.65 -16.57
C GLN A 454 -52.94 -19.38 -15.55
N LYS A 455 -52.64 -19.23 -14.23
CA LYS A 455 -53.49 -19.83 -13.17
C LYS A 455 -54.93 -19.31 -13.23
N LYS A 456 -55.09 -18.00 -13.42
CA LYS A 456 -56.42 -17.37 -13.53
C LYS A 456 -57.18 -17.84 -14.79
N SER A 457 -56.49 -17.96 -15.90
CA SER A 457 -57.06 -18.49 -17.16
C SER A 457 -57.52 -19.92 -16.99
N GLN A 458 -56.76 -20.78 -16.32
CA GLN A 458 -57.17 -22.18 -16.04
C GLN A 458 -58.41 -22.25 -15.13
N GLN A 459 -58.50 -21.40 -14.11
CA GLN A 459 -59.68 -21.32 -13.25
C GLN A 459 -60.93 -20.91 -14.01
N TYR A 460 -60.84 -19.90 -14.85
CA TYR A 460 -61.97 -19.46 -15.68
C TYR A 460 -62.39 -20.54 -16.67
N ARG A 461 -61.47 -21.28 -17.24
CA ARG A 461 -61.81 -22.39 -18.15
C ARG A 461 -62.54 -23.49 -17.42
N GLN A 462 -62.16 -23.87 -16.18
CA GLN A 462 -62.86 -24.90 -15.39
C GLN A 462 -64.28 -24.47 -15.05
N ILE A 463 -64.51 -23.20 -14.73
CA ILE A 463 -65.88 -22.69 -14.48
C ILE A 463 -66.71 -22.67 -15.75
N ALA A 464 -66.12 -22.31 -16.87
CA ALA A 464 -66.82 -22.23 -18.16
C ALA A 464 -67.23 -23.59 -18.72
N LEU A 465 -66.69 -24.70 -18.22
CA LEU A 465 -66.98 -26.06 -18.68
C LEU A 465 -68.03 -26.78 -17.82
N LYS A 466 -68.62 -26.12 -16.83
CA LYS A 466 -69.67 -26.69 -15.97
C LYS A 466 -71.01 -26.00 -16.19
N ASP A 467 -72.08 -26.73 -15.98
CA ASP A 467 -73.44 -26.17 -15.89
C ASP A 467 -73.64 -25.53 -14.50
N PRO A 468 -74.09 -24.26 -14.45
CA PRO A 468 -74.17 -23.56 -13.15
C PRO A 468 -75.25 -24.08 -12.22
N LEU A 469 -76.31 -24.74 -12.74
CA LEU A 469 -77.36 -25.28 -11.91
C LEU A 469 -77.00 -26.65 -11.31
N THR A 470 -76.53 -27.56 -12.16
CA THR A 470 -76.29 -28.95 -11.79
C THR A 470 -74.86 -29.27 -11.42
N ASN A 471 -73.94 -28.34 -11.63
CA ASN A 471 -72.49 -28.46 -11.40
C ASN A 471 -71.81 -29.66 -12.11
N ILE A 472 -72.53 -30.36 -13.00
CA ILE A 472 -71.94 -31.34 -13.91
C ILE A 472 -71.35 -30.63 -15.15
N PRO A 473 -70.56 -31.31 -15.99
CA PRO A 473 -70.14 -30.83 -17.28
C PRO A 473 -71.26 -30.21 -18.12
N ASN A 474 -70.99 -29.13 -18.78
CA ASN A 474 -71.92 -28.49 -19.70
C ASN A 474 -71.73 -29.00 -21.15
N ARG A 475 -72.55 -28.51 -22.05
CA ARG A 475 -72.50 -28.85 -23.48
C ARG A 475 -71.11 -28.70 -24.10
N LEU A 476 -70.42 -27.63 -23.76
CA LEU A 476 -69.07 -27.37 -24.31
C LEU A 476 -68.08 -28.45 -23.87
N HIS A 477 -68.09 -28.83 -22.59
CA HIS A 477 -67.23 -29.88 -22.08
C HIS A 477 -67.55 -31.24 -22.72
N ALA A 478 -68.84 -31.57 -22.89
CA ALA A 478 -69.26 -32.80 -23.55
C ALA A 478 -68.71 -32.88 -24.99
N TYR A 479 -68.74 -31.77 -25.71
CA TYR A 479 -68.17 -31.67 -27.09
C TYR A 479 -66.65 -31.86 -27.06
N GLU A 480 -65.92 -31.25 -26.13
CA GLU A 480 -64.46 -31.46 -25.96
C GLU A 480 -64.11 -32.93 -25.69
N VAL A 481 -64.88 -33.60 -24.82
CA VAL A 481 -64.70 -35.03 -24.53
C VAL A 481 -64.93 -35.90 -25.76
N MET A 482 -66.06 -35.71 -26.47
CA MET A 482 -66.33 -36.45 -27.70
C MET A 482 -65.27 -36.22 -28.75
N GLN A 483 -64.82 -34.99 -28.93
CA GLN A 483 -63.76 -34.63 -29.89
C GLN A 483 -62.43 -35.34 -29.55
N LYS A 484 -62.09 -35.42 -28.23
CA LYS A 484 -60.89 -36.13 -27.75
C LYS A 484 -60.98 -37.62 -28.05
N LEU A 485 -62.14 -38.25 -27.76
CA LEU A 485 -62.38 -39.67 -28.01
C LEU A 485 -62.29 -40.02 -29.51
N LEU A 486 -62.87 -39.18 -30.38
CA LEU A 486 -62.78 -39.35 -31.84
C LEU A 486 -61.36 -39.22 -32.33
N LYS A 487 -60.59 -38.21 -31.86
CA LYS A 487 -59.18 -38.05 -32.20
C LYS A 487 -58.34 -39.25 -31.76
N GLN A 488 -58.67 -39.82 -30.63
CA GLN A 488 -57.97 -41.00 -30.07
C GLN A 488 -58.45 -42.35 -30.64
N LYS A 489 -59.45 -42.28 -31.55
CA LYS A 489 -60.10 -43.48 -32.14
C LYS A 489 -60.62 -44.45 -31.09
N VAL A 490 -61.10 -43.93 -29.96
CA VAL A 490 -61.73 -44.73 -28.89
C VAL A 490 -63.17 -44.91 -29.25
N GLN A 491 -63.63 -46.17 -29.29
CA GLN A 491 -65.05 -46.50 -29.44
C GLN A 491 -65.84 -45.98 -28.23
N PHE A 492 -66.96 -45.32 -28.44
CA PHE A 492 -67.83 -44.86 -27.34
C PHE A 492 -69.30 -44.86 -27.80
N SER A 493 -70.17 -44.95 -26.79
CA SER A 493 -71.63 -44.75 -27.00
C SER A 493 -72.06 -43.49 -26.27
N ILE A 494 -73.10 -42.83 -26.83
CA ILE A 494 -73.72 -41.68 -26.18
C ILE A 494 -75.20 -42.02 -25.89
N LEU A 495 -75.64 -41.52 -24.74
CA LEU A 495 -77.05 -41.54 -24.34
C LEU A 495 -77.54 -40.09 -24.28
N LEU A 496 -78.47 -39.74 -25.13
CA LEU A 496 -79.19 -38.50 -25.04
C LEU A 496 -80.44 -38.73 -24.22
N ILE A 497 -80.55 -38.08 -23.10
CA ILE A 497 -81.61 -38.28 -22.08
C ILE A 497 -82.43 -37.00 -22.00
N ASP A 498 -83.75 -37.14 -22.10
CA ASP A 498 -84.69 -36.04 -21.91
C ASP A 498 -85.70 -36.43 -20.80
N VAL A 499 -85.94 -35.48 -19.90
CA VAL A 499 -86.85 -35.74 -18.77
C VAL A 499 -88.29 -35.58 -19.26
N ASP A 500 -89.05 -36.70 -19.21
CA ASP A 500 -90.43 -36.73 -19.75
C ASP A 500 -91.33 -35.79 -18.94
N HIS A 501 -92.15 -35.04 -19.69
CA HIS A 501 -93.13 -34.11 -19.13
C HIS A 501 -92.52 -33.06 -18.15
N PHE A 502 -91.26 -32.72 -18.25
CA PHE A 502 -90.57 -31.78 -17.33
C PHE A 502 -91.26 -30.43 -17.27
N LYS A 503 -91.76 -29.92 -18.39
CA LYS A 503 -92.61 -28.72 -18.44
C LYS A 503 -93.81 -28.80 -17.49
N SER A 504 -94.46 -29.90 -17.44
CA SER A 504 -95.61 -30.11 -16.53
C SER A 504 -95.17 -30.13 -15.01
N VAL A 505 -93.96 -30.55 -14.76
CA VAL A 505 -93.34 -30.45 -13.38
C VAL A 505 -93.14 -28.99 -13.01
N ASN A 506 -92.56 -28.18 -13.92
CA ASN A 506 -92.37 -26.73 -13.70
C ASN A 506 -93.73 -26.00 -13.58
N ASP A 507 -94.69 -26.30 -14.49
CA ASP A 507 -95.99 -25.61 -14.49
C ASP A 507 -96.81 -25.95 -13.22
N ARG A 508 -96.63 -27.12 -12.65
CA ARG A 508 -97.40 -27.58 -11.50
C ARG A 508 -96.74 -27.26 -10.15
N PHE A 509 -95.38 -27.29 -10.11
CA PHE A 509 -94.66 -27.24 -8.82
C PHE A 509 -93.68 -26.03 -8.72
N GLY A 510 -93.56 -25.23 -9.81
CA GLY A 510 -92.70 -24.07 -9.93
C GLY A 510 -91.27 -24.42 -10.37
N HIS A 511 -90.57 -23.42 -10.88
CA HIS A 511 -89.20 -23.60 -11.41
C HIS A 511 -88.22 -24.03 -10.37
N ASP A 512 -88.34 -23.60 -9.09
CA ASP A 512 -87.45 -23.96 -8.01
C ASP A 512 -87.46 -25.49 -7.75
N ILE A 513 -88.64 -26.13 -7.82
CA ILE A 513 -88.78 -27.57 -7.73
C ILE A 513 -88.25 -28.29 -8.96
N GLY A 514 -88.41 -27.69 -10.13
CA GLY A 514 -87.79 -28.16 -11.35
C GLY A 514 -86.29 -28.14 -11.33
N ASP A 515 -85.69 -27.06 -10.79
CA ASP A 515 -84.25 -26.95 -10.63
C ASP A 515 -83.69 -28.01 -9.66
N ILE A 516 -84.34 -28.26 -8.52
CA ILE A 516 -84.01 -29.35 -7.59
C ILE A 516 -84.10 -30.70 -8.34
N ALA A 517 -85.15 -30.92 -9.12
CA ALA A 517 -85.34 -32.12 -9.91
C ALA A 517 -84.18 -32.36 -10.89
N LEU A 518 -83.75 -31.32 -11.61
CA LEU A 518 -82.61 -31.40 -12.53
C LEU A 518 -81.29 -31.70 -11.81
N GLN A 519 -81.08 -31.12 -10.61
CA GLN A 519 -79.91 -31.42 -9.79
C GLN A 519 -79.89 -32.89 -9.34
N LEU A 520 -81.02 -33.41 -8.91
CA LEU A 520 -81.16 -34.81 -8.50
C LEU A 520 -81.02 -35.81 -9.65
N ILE A 521 -81.59 -35.49 -10.79
CA ILE A 521 -81.40 -36.23 -12.06
C ILE A 521 -79.91 -36.24 -12.48
N ALA A 522 -79.25 -35.09 -12.45
CA ALA A 522 -77.83 -34.99 -12.73
C ALA A 522 -77.02 -35.86 -11.77
N GLN A 523 -77.31 -35.77 -10.47
CA GLN A 523 -76.65 -36.55 -9.46
C GLN A 523 -76.89 -38.06 -9.61
N THR A 524 -78.13 -38.46 -9.96
CA THR A 524 -78.48 -39.88 -10.22
C THR A 524 -77.76 -40.40 -11.45
N CYS A 525 -77.63 -39.61 -12.54
CA CYS A 525 -76.82 -39.95 -13.70
C CYS A 525 -75.37 -40.16 -13.27
N GLN A 526 -74.80 -39.17 -12.55
CA GLN A 526 -73.41 -39.19 -12.14
C GLN A 526 -73.04 -40.36 -11.21
N GLN A 527 -73.87 -40.66 -10.24
CA GLN A 527 -73.69 -41.77 -9.32
C GLN A 527 -73.75 -43.17 -9.97
N ASN A 528 -74.39 -43.27 -11.11
CA ASN A 528 -74.55 -44.54 -11.84
C ASN A 528 -73.55 -44.69 -13.00
N CYS A 529 -72.79 -43.66 -13.30
CA CYS A 529 -71.73 -43.67 -14.27
C CYS A 529 -70.41 -44.13 -13.70
N ARG A 530 -69.51 -44.66 -14.54
CA ARG A 530 -68.13 -45.00 -14.18
C ARG A 530 -67.30 -43.72 -14.11
N GLU A 531 -66.12 -43.78 -13.54
CA GLU A 531 -65.18 -42.64 -13.49
C GLU A 531 -64.79 -42.13 -14.89
N GLU A 532 -64.73 -43.03 -15.88
CA GLU A 532 -64.40 -42.70 -17.28
C GLU A 532 -65.61 -42.16 -18.08
N ASP A 533 -66.81 -42.30 -17.58
CA ASP A 533 -68.01 -41.77 -18.22
C ASP A 533 -68.15 -40.26 -17.96
N THR A 534 -68.73 -39.55 -18.90
CA THR A 534 -68.98 -38.12 -18.72
C THR A 534 -70.48 -37.85 -18.81
N VAL A 535 -71.02 -37.31 -17.71
CA VAL A 535 -72.41 -36.81 -17.68
C VAL A 535 -72.37 -35.31 -17.88
N ALA A 536 -73.13 -34.81 -18.83
CA ALA A 536 -73.24 -33.40 -19.14
C ALA A 536 -74.69 -32.95 -19.31
N ARG A 537 -75.01 -31.73 -18.92
CA ARG A 537 -76.27 -31.09 -19.24
C ARG A 537 -76.12 -30.27 -20.52
N ILE A 538 -76.86 -30.57 -21.54
CA ILE A 538 -76.72 -29.97 -22.89
C ILE A 538 -77.87 -29.04 -23.27
N GLY A 539 -78.98 -29.09 -22.56
CA GLY A 539 -80.16 -28.28 -22.76
C GLY A 539 -80.95 -28.05 -21.48
N GLY A 540 -82.13 -27.54 -21.51
CA GLY A 540 -82.97 -27.26 -20.35
C GLY A 540 -83.18 -28.51 -19.46
N GLU A 541 -83.79 -29.56 -20.03
CA GLU A 541 -84.08 -30.84 -19.40
C GLU A 541 -83.35 -32.00 -20.07
N GLU A 542 -82.36 -31.67 -20.93
CA GLU A 542 -81.56 -32.65 -21.66
C GLU A 542 -80.23 -32.93 -21.07
N PHE A 543 -79.88 -34.17 -20.92
CA PHE A 543 -78.59 -34.67 -20.40
C PHE A 543 -77.95 -35.57 -21.48
N LEU A 544 -76.65 -35.52 -21.53
CA LEU A 544 -75.82 -36.37 -22.36
C LEU A 544 -74.88 -37.18 -21.55
N ILE A 545 -74.90 -38.48 -21.65
CA ILE A 545 -73.92 -39.37 -21.07
C ILE A 545 -73.04 -39.91 -22.19
N ILE A 546 -71.72 -39.72 -22.05
CA ILE A 546 -70.71 -40.22 -22.99
C ILE A 546 -70.02 -41.38 -22.29
N MET A 547 -70.05 -42.58 -22.89
CA MET A 547 -69.54 -43.83 -22.33
C MET A 547 -68.40 -44.36 -23.22
N PRO A 548 -67.12 -44.05 -22.87
CA PRO A 548 -65.97 -44.58 -23.60
C PRO A 548 -65.88 -46.12 -23.48
N LYS A 549 -65.33 -46.76 -24.51
CA LYS A 549 -65.11 -48.22 -24.59
C LYS A 549 -66.39 -49.04 -24.31
N THR A 550 -67.55 -48.52 -24.65
CA THR A 550 -68.87 -49.18 -24.40
C THR A 550 -69.50 -49.57 -25.73
N ASN A 551 -69.87 -50.84 -25.82
CA ASN A 551 -70.60 -51.38 -27.01
C ASN A 551 -72.09 -51.14 -26.87
N ILE A 552 -72.83 -51.54 -27.90
CA ILE A 552 -74.29 -51.35 -28.02
C ILE A 552 -75.05 -52.02 -26.88
N GLU A 553 -74.77 -53.29 -26.58
CA GLU A 553 -75.45 -54.08 -25.51
C GLU A 553 -75.24 -53.46 -24.18
N GLN A 554 -74.00 -53.06 -23.84
CA GLN A 554 -73.67 -52.41 -22.58
C GLN A 554 -74.41 -51.06 -22.44
N SER A 555 -74.49 -50.25 -23.51
CA SER A 555 -75.23 -48.99 -23.48
C SER A 555 -76.70 -49.14 -23.28
N MET A 556 -77.31 -50.20 -23.87
CA MET A 556 -78.69 -50.53 -23.65
C MET A 556 -78.96 -51.02 -22.20
N ALA A 557 -78.16 -51.93 -21.67
CA ALA A 557 -78.24 -52.36 -20.29
C ALA A 557 -78.03 -51.20 -19.29
N PHE A 558 -77.16 -50.28 -19.59
CA PHE A 558 -77.00 -49.06 -18.80
C PHE A 558 -78.24 -48.17 -18.84
N SER A 559 -78.79 -47.98 -20.02
CA SER A 559 -80.05 -47.21 -20.23
C SER A 559 -81.24 -47.77 -19.45
N GLU A 560 -81.42 -49.07 -19.49
CA GLU A 560 -82.46 -49.76 -18.70
C GLU A 560 -82.25 -49.49 -17.20
N ARG A 561 -81.03 -49.64 -16.71
CA ARG A 561 -80.68 -49.35 -15.30
C ARG A 561 -80.93 -47.89 -14.91
N ILE A 562 -80.55 -46.93 -15.75
CA ILE A 562 -80.78 -45.49 -15.52
C ILE A 562 -82.27 -45.20 -15.50
N ASN A 563 -83.05 -45.71 -16.49
CA ASN A 563 -84.46 -45.52 -16.49
C ASN A 563 -85.16 -46.04 -15.23
N HIS A 564 -84.77 -47.23 -14.78
CA HIS A 564 -85.23 -47.75 -13.48
C HIS A 564 -84.87 -46.88 -12.28
N LYS A 565 -83.60 -46.36 -12.24
CA LYS A 565 -83.10 -45.50 -11.16
C LYS A 565 -83.81 -44.15 -11.13
N MET A 566 -84.23 -43.60 -12.28
CA MET A 566 -84.96 -42.33 -12.37
C MET A 566 -86.30 -42.41 -11.64
N LYS A 567 -86.98 -43.52 -11.75
CA LYS A 567 -88.23 -43.75 -10.99
C LYS A 567 -88.10 -43.80 -9.49
N LEU A 568 -86.90 -44.04 -9.01
CA LEU A 568 -86.58 -44.11 -7.59
C LEU A 568 -85.98 -42.78 -7.04
N VAL A 569 -85.90 -41.76 -7.87
CA VAL A 569 -85.42 -40.43 -7.46
C VAL A 569 -86.40 -39.84 -6.46
N SER A 570 -86.00 -39.67 -5.23
CA SER A 570 -86.77 -39.03 -4.17
C SER A 570 -85.89 -38.07 -3.38
N SER A 571 -86.51 -37.08 -2.81
CA SER A 571 -85.82 -36.13 -1.90
C SER A 571 -86.85 -35.54 -0.93
N PRO A 572 -86.51 -35.23 0.27
CA PRO A 572 -87.37 -34.51 1.21
C PRO A 572 -87.91 -33.18 0.68
N GLN A 573 -87.29 -32.64 -0.30
CA GLN A 573 -87.65 -31.36 -0.94
C GLN A 573 -88.63 -31.54 -2.08
N LEU A 574 -88.87 -32.81 -2.53
CA LEU A 574 -89.81 -33.17 -3.60
C LEU A 574 -91.06 -33.70 -3.01
N ASN A 575 -92.19 -33.46 -3.64
CA ASN A 575 -93.44 -34.04 -3.22
C ASN A 575 -93.42 -35.60 -3.46
N ASP A 576 -93.78 -36.46 -2.47
CA ASP A 576 -93.74 -37.91 -2.58
C ASP A 576 -94.51 -38.50 -3.75
N SER A 577 -95.35 -37.73 -4.36
CA SER A 577 -96.15 -38.12 -5.59
C SER A 577 -95.39 -37.89 -6.90
N LEU A 578 -94.17 -37.31 -6.88
CA LEU A 578 -93.43 -36.97 -8.10
C LEU A 578 -92.54 -38.12 -8.56
N ILE A 579 -92.89 -38.80 -9.60
CA ILE A 579 -92.11 -39.87 -10.23
C ILE A 579 -91.55 -39.34 -11.54
N PHE A 580 -90.22 -39.41 -11.71
CA PHE A 580 -89.57 -39.00 -12.93
C PHE A 580 -89.46 -40.21 -13.89
N SER A 581 -89.81 -39.98 -15.15
CA SER A 581 -89.39 -40.87 -16.21
C SER A 581 -88.58 -40.14 -17.22
N VAL A 582 -87.73 -40.85 -17.90
CA VAL A 582 -86.83 -40.29 -18.91
C VAL A 582 -86.97 -41.08 -20.24
N SER A 583 -86.94 -40.38 -21.32
CA SER A 583 -86.76 -40.98 -22.66
C SER A 583 -85.29 -40.94 -23.03
N ILE A 584 -84.73 -42.03 -23.55
CA ILE A 584 -83.29 -42.16 -23.81
C ILE A 584 -83.12 -42.59 -25.30
N GLY A 585 -82.35 -41.76 -26.02
CA GLY A 585 -81.83 -42.10 -27.32
C GLY A 585 -80.34 -42.49 -27.30
N ILE A 586 -80.05 -43.66 -27.84
CA ILE A 586 -78.69 -44.22 -27.80
C ILE A 586 -78.11 -44.23 -29.22
N ALA A 587 -76.84 -43.77 -29.32
CA ALA A 587 -76.03 -43.91 -30.53
C ALA A 587 -74.60 -44.28 -30.21
N SER A 588 -74.03 -45.18 -30.99
CA SER A 588 -72.64 -45.58 -30.88
C SER A 588 -71.78 -44.94 -31.94
N ALA A 589 -70.62 -44.48 -31.62
CA ALA A 589 -69.64 -43.90 -32.54
C ALA A 589 -69.04 -45.00 -33.42
N THR A 590 -69.00 -44.80 -34.70
CA THR A 590 -68.28 -45.62 -35.69
C THR A 590 -67.04 -44.87 -36.16
N ASP A 591 -66.08 -45.51 -36.76
CA ASP A 591 -64.81 -44.92 -37.19
C ASP A 591 -64.95 -43.70 -38.11
N GLU A 592 -66.05 -43.53 -38.82
CA GLU A 592 -66.32 -42.41 -39.70
C GLU A 592 -67.30 -41.36 -39.15
N SER A 593 -67.62 -41.45 -37.88
CA SER A 593 -68.60 -40.57 -37.25
C SER A 593 -68.05 -39.16 -36.95
N SER A 594 -68.84 -38.14 -37.30
CA SER A 594 -68.68 -36.80 -36.75
C SER A 594 -69.51 -36.65 -35.43
N ILE A 595 -69.15 -35.69 -34.57
CA ILE A 595 -69.95 -35.41 -33.35
C ILE A 595 -71.40 -35.07 -33.74
N SER A 596 -71.60 -34.29 -34.79
CA SER A 596 -72.94 -33.92 -35.27
C SER A 596 -73.70 -35.11 -35.71
N THR A 597 -73.04 -36.08 -36.39
CA THR A 597 -73.69 -37.31 -36.86
C THR A 597 -74.10 -38.23 -35.71
N ILE A 598 -73.23 -38.35 -34.72
CA ILE A 598 -73.56 -39.21 -33.55
C ILE A 598 -74.68 -38.61 -32.71
N LEU A 599 -74.66 -37.29 -32.45
CA LEU A 599 -75.77 -36.60 -31.78
C LEU A 599 -77.06 -36.65 -32.57
N LYS A 600 -77.05 -36.48 -33.91
CA LYS A 600 -78.26 -36.62 -34.77
C LYS A 600 -78.83 -38.04 -34.64
N LYS A 601 -78.00 -39.08 -34.65
CA LYS A 601 -78.44 -40.47 -34.46
C LYS A 601 -79.07 -40.69 -33.09
N ALA A 602 -78.49 -40.16 -32.01
CA ALA A 602 -79.06 -40.24 -30.69
C ALA A 602 -80.40 -39.47 -30.57
N ASP A 603 -80.47 -38.31 -31.22
CA ASP A 603 -81.69 -37.50 -31.21
C ASP A 603 -82.87 -38.20 -31.96
N ILE A 604 -82.61 -38.82 -33.10
CA ILE A 604 -83.63 -39.66 -33.82
C ILE A 604 -84.12 -40.81 -32.93
N ALA A 605 -83.20 -41.46 -32.25
CA ALA A 605 -83.55 -42.55 -31.31
C ALA A 605 -84.30 -42.04 -30.06
N LEU A 606 -83.98 -40.84 -29.56
CA LEU A 606 -84.72 -40.17 -28.48
C LEU A 606 -86.14 -39.80 -28.89
N TYR A 607 -86.26 -39.24 -30.10
CA TYR A 607 -87.57 -38.89 -30.68
C TYR A 607 -88.46 -40.13 -30.76
N GLU A 608 -87.95 -41.24 -31.24
CA GLU A 608 -88.69 -42.51 -31.30
C GLU A 608 -89.01 -43.07 -29.88
N ALA A 609 -88.15 -42.88 -28.88
CA ALA A 609 -88.51 -43.26 -27.49
C ALA A 609 -89.70 -42.39 -27.01
N LYS A 610 -89.70 -41.08 -27.31
CA LYS A 610 -90.83 -40.19 -26.96
C LYS A 610 -92.15 -40.58 -27.65
N ASN A 611 -92.13 -40.98 -28.91
CA ASN A 611 -93.29 -41.38 -29.67
C ASN A 611 -93.84 -42.72 -29.31
N ASN A 612 -93.03 -43.64 -28.79
CA ASN A 612 -93.41 -44.97 -28.33
C ASN A 612 -93.90 -45.01 -26.92
N GLY A 613 -94.41 -43.93 -26.34
CA GLY A 613 -95.03 -43.84 -25.06
C GLY A 613 -94.13 -43.29 -23.91
N ARG A 614 -92.92 -42.79 -24.22
CA ARG A 614 -91.97 -42.31 -23.21
C ARG A 614 -91.48 -43.36 -22.25
N ASP A 615 -90.78 -43.01 -21.20
CA ASP A 615 -90.28 -43.93 -20.16
C ASP A 615 -89.58 -45.18 -20.73
N CYS A 616 -88.84 -45.01 -21.78
CA CYS A 616 -88.10 -46.08 -22.46
C CYS A 616 -86.81 -45.56 -23.16
N TYR A 617 -86.03 -46.50 -23.61
CA TYR A 617 -84.86 -46.17 -24.46
C TYR A 617 -84.93 -46.76 -25.83
N ARG A 618 -84.31 -46.15 -26.84
CA ARG A 618 -84.13 -46.65 -28.18
C ARG A 618 -82.70 -46.53 -28.60
N HIS A 619 -82.19 -47.53 -29.32
CA HIS A 619 -80.86 -47.47 -29.89
C HIS A 619 -81.02 -47.26 -31.41
N TYR A 620 -80.33 -46.25 -31.98
CA TYR A 620 -80.50 -45.87 -33.40
C TYR A 620 -80.36 -47.03 -34.39
N GLN A 621 -79.41 -47.99 -34.08
CA GLN A 621 -79.14 -49.09 -35.01
C GLN A 621 -80.32 -50.07 -35.18
N TYR A 622 -81.13 -50.19 -34.13
CA TYR A 622 -82.26 -51.08 -34.09
C TYR A 622 -83.63 -50.46 -34.53
N LEU A 623 -83.56 -49.19 -34.98
CA LEU A 623 -84.72 -48.54 -35.51
C LEU A 623 -85.00 -49.04 -36.95
N PRO A 624 -86.30 -49.13 -37.39
CA PRO A 624 -86.64 -49.41 -38.76
C PRO A 624 -86.04 -48.38 -39.75
N ASP A 625 -85.64 -48.82 -40.94
CA ASP A 625 -84.98 -47.95 -41.91
C ASP A 625 -85.83 -46.76 -42.38
N ILE A 626 -87.18 -46.90 -42.45
CA ILE A 626 -88.09 -45.80 -42.71
C ILE A 626 -87.98 -44.65 -41.70
N ILE A 627 -87.68 -44.94 -40.46
CA ILE A 627 -87.51 -43.93 -39.43
C ILE A 627 -86.08 -43.28 -39.49
N LYS A 628 -85.12 -44.02 -39.94
CA LYS A 628 -83.74 -43.52 -40.13
C LYS A 628 -83.61 -42.53 -41.29
N GLU A 629 -84.43 -42.63 -42.32
CA GLU A 629 -84.44 -41.79 -43.54
C GLU A 629 -85.35 -40.57 -43.45
N GLY A 630 -86.30 -40.53 -42.54
CA GLY A 630 -87.35 -39.50 -42.43
C GLY A 630 -86.99 -38.28 -41.54
N HIS A 631 -85.80 -38.21 -41.00
CA HIS A 631 -85.36 -37.12 -40.12
C HIS A 631 -84.07 -36.45 -40.56
#